data_a5ba74bfc6ea99c47af825455dc21447
#
_entry.id   a5ba74bfc6ea99c47af825455dc21447
#
_cell.length_a   1.000
_cell.length_b   1.000
_cell.length_c   1.000
_cell.angle_alpha   90.00
_cell.angle_beta   90.00
_cell.angle_gamma   90.00
#
_symmetry.space_group_name_H-M   'P 1'
#
loop_
_entity.id
_entity.type
_entity.pdbx_description
1 polymer ?
#
loop_
_entity_poly.entity_id
_entity_poly.type
_entity_poly.pdbx_seq_one_letter_code
_entity_poly.pdbx_strand_id
1 'polypeptide(L)'
;MLVVNLAETLGLPPLTGDLVRVESALHDAVTNNDRFLGDVAAHLIDAGGKRLRPTLTLCAAYAATGVNGGSSADAVTGAVAVELVHLGSLYHDDVIDEAETRRGVPSLSLIHI
;
A
#
# COMPACT_ATOMS: atom_id res chain seq x y z
N MET A 1 -7.20 -3.65 10.89
CA MET A 1 -6.08 -3.88 10.00
C MET A 1 -5.07 -4.83 10.65
N LEU A 2 -4.45 -5.70 9.89
CA LEU A 2 -3.59 -6.76 10.42
C LEU A 2 -2.18 -6.33 10.82
N VAL A 3 -1.82 -5.06 10.60
CA VAL A 3 -0.47 -4.54 10.81
C VAL A 3 0.06 -4.82 12.20
N VAL A 4 -0.73 -4.51 13.24
CA VAL A 4 -0.31 -4.68 14.63
C VAL A 4 -0.08 -6.16 14.93
N ASN A 5 -0.99 -7.02 14.48
CA ASN A 5 -0.87 -8.46 14.70
C ASN A 5 0.34 -9.05 13.97
N LEU A 6 0.66 -8.55 12.78
CA LEU A 6 1.82 -9.01 12.04
C LEU A 6 3.12 -8.67 12.77
N ALA A 7 3.23 -7.46 13.30
CA ALA A 7 4.43 -7.05 14.03
C ALA A 7 4.66 -7.96 15.25
N GLU A 8 3.62 -8.25 16.00
CA GLU A 8 3.70 -9.13 17.16
C GLU A 8 4.01 -10.57 16.75
N THR A 9 3.27 -11.09 15.77
CA THR A 9 3.40 -12.47 15.32
C THR A 9 4.78 -12.76 14.76
N LEU A 10 5.36 -11.82 14.01
CA LEU A 10 6.66 -11.97 13.39
C LEU A 10 7.82 -11.59 14.32
N GLY A 11 7.52 -10.99 15.47
CA GLY A 11 8.58 -10.51 16.37
C GLY A 11 9.38 -9.37 15.77
N LEU A 12 8.72 -8.48 15.04
CA LEU A 12 9.35 -7.35 14.34
C LEU A 12 8.78 -6.04 14.88
N PRO A 13 9.27 -5.55 16.04
CA PRO A 13 8.71 -4.36 16.67
C PRO A 13 8.62 -3.13 15.77
N PRO A 14 9.59 -2.83 14.87
CA PRO A 14 9.49 -1.64 14.04
C PRO A 14 8.51 -1.76 12.87
N LEU A 15 7.97 -2.94 12.59
CA LEU A 15 7.13 -3.15 11.42
C LEU A 15 5.89 -2.25 11.42
N THR A 16 5.22 -2.12 12.56
CA THR A 16 4.01 -1.28 12.65
C THR A 16 4.32 0.17 12.28
N GLY A 17 5.38 0.74 12.86
CA GLY A 17 5.79 2.11 12.56
C GLY A 17 6.23 2.28 11.11
N ASP A 18 6.96 1.32 10.58
CA ASP A 18 7.40 1.36 9.19
C ASP A 18 6.23 1.26 8.20
N LEU A 19 5.21 0.45 8.53
CA LEU A 19 4.01 0.39 7.69
C LEU A 19 3.20 1.69 7.75
N VAL A 20 3.21 2.39 8.88
CA VAL A 20 2.62 3.75 8.96
C VAL A 20 3.37 4.69 8.02
N ARG A 21 4.70 4.61 7.98
CA ARG A 21 5.51 5.40 7.04
C ARG A 21 5.16 5.08 5.59
N VAL A 22 4.94 3.81 5.28
CA VAL A 22 4.53 3.37 3.94
C VAL A 22 3.17 3.97 3.59
N GLU A 23 2.19 3.90 4.48
CA GLU A 23 0.87 4.47 4.23
C GLU A 23 0.94 5.98 3.98
N SER A 24 1.69 6.69 4.80
CA SER A 24 1.88 8.13 4.62
C SER A 24 2.53 8.44 3.27
N ALA A 25 3.56 7.68 2.91
CA ALA A 25 4.26 7.88 1.64
C ALA A 25 3.39 7.52 0.44
N LEU A 26 2.52 6.51 0.57
CA LEU A 26 1.56 6.17 -0.48
C LEU A 26 0.62 7.34 -0.76
N HIS A 27 0.05 7.93 0.29
CA HIS A 27 -0.84 9.08 0.13
C HIS A 27 -0.10 10.28 -0.45
N ASP A 28 1.12 10.55 -0.01
CA ASP A 28 1.92 11.64 -0.55
C ASP A 28 2.25 11.43 -2.03
N ALA A 29 2.56 10.20 -2.41
CA ALA A 29 2.96 9.88 -3.78
C ALA A 29 1.82 10.10 -4.79
N VAL A 30 0.57 9.96 -4.36
CA VAL A 30 -0.59 10.10 -5.24
C VAL A 30 -1.21 11.49 -5.17
N THR A 31 -0.70 12.35 -4.31
CA THR A 31 -1.12 13.75 -4.28
C THR A 31 -0.49 14.46 -5.46
N ASN A 32 -1.30 15.03 -6.32
CA ASN A 32 -0.80 15.76 -7.48
C ASN A 32 -1.77 16.89 -7.85
N ASN A 33 -1.45 17.62 -8.92
CA ASN A 33 -2.23 18.76 -9.38
C ASN A 33 -3.52 18.35 -10.08
N ASP A 34 -3.63 17.09 -10.50
CA ASP A 34 -4.84 16.60 -11.13
C ASP A 34 -5.75 15.98 -10.06
N ARG A 35 -6.80 16.69 -9.77
CA ARG A 35 -7.74 16.30 -8.73
C ARG A 35 -8.42 14.96 -9.03
N PHE A 36 -8.75 14.73 -10.29
CA PHE A 36 -9.38 13.48 -10.71
C PHE A 36 -8.45 12.29 -10.46
N LEU A 37 -7.19 12.37 -10.90
CA LEU A 37 -6.22 11.31 -10.70
C LEU A 37 -5.91 11.09 -9.21
N GLY A 38 -5.82 12.17 -8.46
CA GLY A 38 -5.62 12.09 -7.02
C GLY A 38 -6.77 11.37 -6.32
N ASP A 39 -8.01 11.67 -6.70
CA ASP A 39 -9.18 11.01 -6.13
C ASP A 39 -9.24 9.52 -6.49
N VAL A 40 -8.91 9.16 -7.73
CA VAL A 40 -8.85 7.77 -8.16
C VAL A 40 -7.81 7.01 -7.35
N ALA A 41 -6.62 7.57 -7.23
CA ALA A 41 -5.52 6.93 -6.50
C ALA A 41 -5.85 6.80 -5.01
N ALA A 42 -6.42 7.83 -4.40
CA ALA A 42 -6.83 7.78 -3.00
C ALA A 42 -7.89 6.70 -2.78
N HIS A 43 -8.84 6.56 -3.70
CA HIS A 43 -9.84 5.51 -3.61
C HIS A 43 -9.20 4.12 -3.62
N LEU A 44 -8.23 3.88 -4.49
CA LEU A 44 -7.52 2.61 -4.55
C LEU A 44 -6.76 2.32 -3.25
N ILE A 45 -6.09 3.33 -2.71
CA ILE A 45 -5.35 3.19 -1.45
C ILE A 45 -6.31 2.86 -0.31
N ASP A 46 -7.42 3.59 -0.21
CA ASP A 46 -8.38 3.42 0.88
C ASP A 46 -9.13 2.09 0.78
N ALA A 47 -9.43 1.63 -0.43
CA ALA A 47 -10.05 0.34 -0.64
C ALA A 47 -9.06 -0.81 -0.45
N GLY A 48 -7.76 -0.51 -0.40
CA GLY A 48 -6.66 -1.46 -0.44
C GLY A 48 -6.71 -2.57 0.59
N GLY A 49 -5.78 -3.46 0.54
CA GLY A 49 -5.79 -4.68 1.31
C GLY A 49 -4.83 -4.65 2.50
N LYS A 50 -4.18 -5.77 2.71
CA LYS A 50 -3.36 -6.03 3.90
C LYS A 50 -1.94 -5.51 3.78
N ARG A 51 -1.60 -4.83 2.70
CA ARG A 51 -0.24 -4.34 2.43
C ARG A 51 0.80 -5.46 2.50
N LEU A 52 0.46 -6.61 1.94
CA LEU A 52 1.35 -7.78 1.99
C LEU A 52 2.69 -7.50 1.28
N ARG A 53 2.66 -6.85 0.13
CA ARG A 53 3.87 -6.56 -0.65
C ARG A 53 4.80 -5.59 0.07
N PRO A 54 4.32 -4.47 0.61
CA PRO A 54 5.15 -3.63 1.48
C PRO A 54 5.71 -4.38 2.68
N THR A 55 4.90 -5.22 3.32
CA THR A 55 5.36 -6.02 4.46
C THR A 55 6.52 -6.92 4.07
N LEU A 56 6.41 -7.62 2.94
CA LEU A 56 7.49 -8.49 2.46
C LEU A 56 8.76 -7.70 2.12
N THR A 57 8.60 -6.53 1.53
CA THR A 57 9.74 -5.66 1.22
C THR A 57 10.46 -5.23 2.50
N LEU A 58 9.71 -4.81 3.50
CA LEU A 58 10.28 -4.40 4.79
C LEU A 58 10.93 -5.59 5.51
N CYS A 59 10.31 -6.76 5.47
CA CYS A 59 10.89 -7.97 6.06
C CYS A 59 12.22 -8.32 5.39
N ALA A 60 12.31 -8.21 4.08
CA ALA A 60 13.56 -8.44 3.35
C ALA A 60 14.65 -7.46 3.78
N ALA A 61 14.27 -6.18 3.97
CA ALA A 61 15.22 -5.18 4.46
C ALA A 61 15.71 -5.50 5.88
N TYR A 62 14.81 -5.92 6.75
CA TYR A 62 15.19 -6.33 8.11
C TYR A 62 16.16 -7.52 8.09
N ALA A 63 15.89 -8.49 7.21
CA ALA A 63 16.76 -9.64 7.07
C ALA A 63 18.17 -9.25 6.63
N ALA A 64 18.28 -8.22 5.79
CA ALA A 64 19.57 -7.77 5.26
C ALA A 64 20.34 -6.89 6.24
N THR A 65 19.66 -6.00 6.98
CA THR A 65 20.30 -4.95 7.77
C THR A 65 19.92 -4.94 9.24
N GLY A 66 19.04 -5.85 9.66
CA GLY A 66 18.54 -5.90 11.04
C GLY A 66 17.34 -4.99 11.24
N VAL A 67 16.74 -5.08 12.44
CA VAL A 67 15.48 -4.39 12.76
C VAL A 67 15.68 -3.12 13.58
N ASN A 68 16.88 -2.86 14.04
CA ASN A 68 17.14 -1.74 14.95
C ASN A 68 16.94 -0.41 14.24
N GLY A 69 16.10 0.44 14.81
CA GLY A 69 15.84 1.76 14.25
C GLY A 69 14.85 1.80 13.09
N GLY A 70 14.28 0.65 12.72
CA GLY A 70 13.34 0.59 11.61
C GLY A 70 14.03 0.54 10.25
N SER A 71 13.24 0.66 9.19
CA SER A 71 13.74 0.59 7.82
C SER A 71 14.33 1.91 7.36
N SER A 72 15.30 1.83 6.44
CA SER A 72 15.82 3.01 5.77
C SER A 72 14.76 3.67 4.90
N ALA A 73 15.01 4.92 4.50
CA ALA A 73 14.12 5.62 3.56
C ALA A 73 14.03 4.87 2.22
N ASP A 74 15.11 4.26 1.78
CA ASP A 74 15.12 3.49 0.54
C ASP A 74 14.22 2.25 0.62
N ALA A 75 14.24 1.56 1.76
CA ALA A 75 13.37 0.40 1.97
C ALA A 75 11.90 0.81 1.96
N VAL A 76 11.56 1.93 2.59
CA VAL A 76 10.19 2.46 2.56
C VAL A 76 9.81 2.85 1.14
N THR A 77 10.69 3.50 0.39
CA THR A 77 10.44 3.86 -1.00
C THR A 77 10.19 2.61 -1.85
N GLY A 78 10.99 1.56 -1.66
CA GLY A 78 10.78 0.28 -2.35
C GLY A 78 9.44 -0.34 -2.04
N ALA A 79 9.04 -0.33 -0.76
CA ALA A 79 7.74 -0.84 -0.33
C ALA A 79 6.59 -0.07 -0.97
N VAL A 80 6.71 1.26 -1.04
CA VAL A 80 5.72 2.12 -1.70
C VAL A 80 5.65 1.79 -3.18
N ALA A 81 6.79 1.63 -3.84
CA ALA A 81 6.84 1.37 -5.28
C ALA A 81 6.12 0.07 -5.63
N VAL A 82 6.37 -1.02 -4.90
CA VAL A 82 5.72 -2.30 -5.20
C VAL A 82 4.23 -2.24 -4.92
N GLU A 83 3.80 -1.49 -3.92
CA GLU A 83 2.37 -1.35 -3.65
C GLU A 83 1.69 -0.50 -4.72
N LEU A 84 2.32 0.56 -5.20
CA LEU A 84 1.76 1.38 -6.29
C LEU A 84 1.58 0.56 -7.57
N VAL A 85 2.54 -0.29 -7.91
CA VAL A 85 2.40 -1.17 -9.07
C VAL A 85 1.23 -2.13 -8.87
N HIS A 86 1.08 -2.69 -7.68
CA HIS A 86 -0.03 -3.57 -7.36
C HIS A 86 -1.38 -2.85 -7.48
N LEU A 87 -1.48 -1.66 -6.90
CA LEU A 87 -2.71 -0.86 -6.96
C LEU A 87 -3.05 -0.47 -8.39
N GLY A 88 -2.03 -0.15 -9.20
CA GLY A 88 -2.23 0.12 -10.62
C GLY A 88 -2.78 -1.06 -11.38
N SER A 89 -2.31 -2.29 -11.07
CA SER A 89 -2.85 -3.48 -11.70
C SER A 89 -4.28 -3.78 -11.26
N LEU A 90 -4.63 -3.51 -10.00
CA LEU A 90 -6.01 -3.63 -9.54
C LEU A 90 -6.94 -2.66 -10.25
N TYR A 91 -6.49 -1.42 -10.46
CA TYR A 91 -7.25 -0.44 -11.22
C TYR A 91 -7.52 -0.93 -12.64
N HIS A 92 -6.48 -1.43 -13.30
CA HIS A 92 -6.58 -1.95 -14.65
C HIS A 92 -7.58 -3.11 -14.74
N ASP A 93 -7.51 -4.04 -13.79
CA ASP A 93 -8.42 -5.18 -13.73
C ASP A 93 -9.86 -4.73 -13.49
N ASP A 94 -10.08 -3.79 -12.59
CA ASP A 94 -11.42 -3.27 -12.30
C ASP A 94 -12.06 -2.64 -13.54
N VAL A 95 -11.27 -1.91 -14.32
CA VAL A 95 -11.77 -1.25 -15.53
C VAL A 95 -12.08 -2.28 -16.62
N ILE A 96 -11.20 -3.25 -16.82
CA ILE A 96 -11.37 -4.27 -17.86
C ILE A 96 -12.52 -5.22 -17.54
N ASP A 97 -12.59 -5.65 -16.28
CA ASP A 97 -13.59 -6.64 -15.86
C ASP A 97 -14.93 -6.01 -15.50
N GLU A 98 -15.02 -4.68 -15.48
CA GLU A 98 -16.20 -3.94 -15.07
C GLU A 98 -16.75 -4.42 -13.71
N ALA A 99 -15.84 -4.78 -12.81
CA ALA A 99 -16.21 -5.26 -11.49
C ALA A 99 -16.97 -4.20 -10.69
N GLU A 100 -18.08 -4.60 -10.07
CA GLU A 100 -18.90 -3.66 -9.30
C GLU A 100 -18.28 -3.30 -7.96
N THR A 101 -17.63 -4.27 -7.31
CA THR A 101 -17.03 -4.05 -6.00
C THR A 101 -15.66 -4.70 -5.93
N ARG A 102 -14.82 -4.17 -5.02
CA ARG A 102 -13.56 -4.77 -4.66
C ARG A 102 -13.42 -4.63 -3.15
N ARG A 103 -13.31 -5.77 -2.45
CA ARG A 103 -13.21 -5.83 -0.98
C ARG A 103 -14.36 -5.10 -0.29
N GLY A 104 -15.57 -5.21 -0.83
CA GLY A 104 -16.75 -4.57 -0.26
C GLY A 104 -16.87 -3.08 -0.53
N VAL A 105 -15.98 -2.52 -1.36
CA VAL A 105 -15.99 -1.11 -1.74
C VAL A 105 -16.29 -1.04 -3.24
N PRO A 106 -17.08 -0.06 -3.71
CA PRO A 106 -17.33 0.09 -5.14
C PRO A 106 -16.02 0.19 -5.91
N SER A 107 -15.93 -0.54 -7.02
CA SER A 107 -14.75 -0.48 -7.87
C SER A 107 -14.73 0.83 -8.66
N LEU A 108 -13.59 1.10 -9.28
CA LEU A 108 -13.42 2.31 -10.09
C LEU A 108 -14.34 2.34 -11.30
N SER A 109 -14.77 1.19 -11.80
CA SER A 109 -15.70 1.14 -12.93
C SER A 109 -17.05 1.77 -12.58
N LEU A 110 -17.47 1.72 -11.31
CA LEU A 110 -18.70 2.37 -10.86
C LEU A 110 -18.49 3.86 -10.56
N ILE A 111 -17.29 4.27 -10.23
CA ILE A 111 -17.01 5.64 -9.81
C ILE A 111 -16.85 6.57 -10.99
N HIS A 112 -16.32 6.08 -12.10
CA HIS A 112 -15.91 6.89 -13.25
C HIS A 112 -16.68 6.61 -14.53
N ILE A 113 -17.73 5.88 -14.41
CA ILE A 113 -18.62 5.61 -15.55
C ILE A 113 -19.84 6.54 -15.59
#